data_f1bcd4760f1c45a49a93670e7c8e5436
#
_entry.id   f1bcd4760f1c45a49a93670e7c8e5436
#
_cell.length_a   1.000
_cell.length_b   1.000
_cell.length_c   1.000
_cell.angle_alpha   90.00
_cell.angle_beta   90.00
_cell.angle_gamma   90.00
#
_symmetry.space_group_name_H-M   'P 1'
#
loop_
_entity.id
_entity.type
_entity.pdbx_description
1 polymer ?
#
loop_
_entity_poly.entity_id
_entity_poly.type
_entity_poly.pdbx_seq_one_letter_code
_entity_poly.pdbx_strand_id
1 'polypeptide(L)'
;RQGNPSTQIEVLTPDFHGDRTAIATIVRAVPACYNHNLETVRRLQGPVRRGAKYERSLGVLKTVKDLNPNLATKSGLMLGLGETEAEILETLADLRVVGCDRLT
;
A
#
# COMPACT_ATOMS: atom_id res chain seq x y z
N ARG A 1 14.87 12.23 2.70
CA ARG A 1 16.05 11.59 3.25
C ARG A 1 17.26 12.50 3.20
N GLN A 2 17.46 13.28 4.23
CA GLN A 2 18.49 14.28 4.25
C GLN A 2 19.44 14.05 5.41
N GLY A 3 20.68 14.48 5.25
CA GLY A 3 21.66 14.58 6.29
C GLY A 3 22.40 13.31 6.64
N ASN A 4 21.86 12.15 6.34
CA ASN A 4 22.53 10.89 6.65
C ASN A 4 22.30 9.87 5.53
N PRO A 5 23.24 9.76 4.57
CA PRO A 5 23.09 8.86 3.45
C PRO A 5 23.08 7.37 3.82
N SER A 6 23.57 7.02 5.00
CA SER A 6 23.54 5.63 5.44
C SER A 6 22.23 5.23 6.11
N THR A 7 21.35 6.19 6.40
CA THR A 7 20.06 5.93 7.02
C THR A 7 19.04 5.60 5.94
N GLN A 8 18.37 4.44 6.08
CA GLN A 8 17.27 4.07 5.22
C GLN A 8 15.96 4.47 5.87
N ILE A 9 15.09 5.11 5.08
CA ILE A 9 13.83 5.64 5.58
C ILE A 9 12.69 4.92 4.88
N GLU A 10 11.80 4.33 5.67
CA GLU A 10 10.51 3.85 5.17
C GLU A 10 9.48 4.91 5.50
N VAL A 11 8.58 5.18 4.56
CA VAL A 11 7.46 6.08 4.82
C VAL A 11 6.18 5.26 4.90
N LEU A 12 5.32 5.62 5.83
CA LEU A 12 3.98 5.06 5.94
C LEU A 12 3.00 6.19 5.65
N THR A 13 2.18 6.01 4.64
CA THR A 13 1.28 7.07 4.20
C THR A 13 -0.19 6.65 4.28
N PRO A 14 -1.10 7.61 4.42
CA PRO A 14 -2.51 7.38 4.15
C PRO A 14 -2.75 7.22 2.65
N ASP A 15 -4.00 7.03 2.24
CA ASP A 15 -4.31 6.84 0.82
C ASP A 15 -4.40 8.17 0.05
N PHE A 16 -4.34 9.31 0.73
CA PHE A 16 -4.45 10.65 0.14
C PHE A 16 -5.68 10.79 -0.77
N HIS A 17 -6.73 10.02 -0.51
CA HIS A 17 -7.92 9.96 -1.38
C HIS A 17 -7.56 9.65 -2.84
N GLY A 18 -6.47 8.92 -3.06
CA GLY A 18 -6.00 8.59 -4.39
C GLY A 18 -5.30 9.72 -5.13
N ASP A 19 -4.94 10.80 -4.44
CA ASP A 19 -4.30 11.95 -5.07
C ASP A 19 -2.90 11.60 -5.56
N ARG A 20 -2.76 11.49 -6.88
CA ARG A 20 -1.49 11.12 -7.51
C ARG A 20 -0.40 12.15 -7.23
N THR A 21 -0.74 13.42 -7.13
CA THR A 21 0.24 14.48 -6.86
C THR A 21 0.86 14.32 -5.48
N ALA A 22 0.03 14.02 -4.47
CA ALA A 22 0.52 13.79 -3.12
C ALA A 22 1.44 12.57 -3.07
N ILE A 23 1.04 11.48 -3.73
CA ILE A 23 1.84 10.27 -3.81
C ILE A 23 3.17 10.56 -4.52
N ALA A 24 3.13 11.29 -5.63
CA ALA A 24 4.32 11.63 -6.39
C ALA A 24 5.31 12.45 -5.56
N THR A 25 4.83 13.34 -4.71
CA THR A 25 5.67 14.14 -3.83
C THR A 25 6.51 13.24 -2.91
N ILE A 26 5.87 12.23 -2.32
CA ILE A 26 6.56 11.27 -1.45
C ILE A 26 7.55 10.42 -2.26
N VAL A 27 7.16 9.95 -3.44
CA VAL A 27 8.02 9.12 -4.28
C VAL A 27 9.28 9.87 -4.69
N ARG A 28 9.15 11.17 -4.99
CA ARG A 28 10.30 12.00 -5.37
C ARG A 28 11.32 12.16 -4.25
N ALA A 29 10.91 11.99 -2.99
CA ALA A 29 11.85 12.02 -1.86
C ALA A 29 12.70 10.75 -1.79
N VAL A 30 12.43 9.77 -2.63
CA VAL A 30 13.16 8.51 -2.76
C VAL A 30 13.36 7.81 -1.40
N PRO A 31 12.27 7.42 -0.73
CA PRO A 31 12.40 6.63 0.49
C PRO A 31 12.92 5.23 0.17
N ALA A 32 13.43 4.52 1.16
CA ALA A 32 13.88 3.14 0.98
C ALA A 32 12.70 2.21 0.70
N CYS A 33 11.52 2.52 1.24
CA CYS A 33 10.33 1.72 1.04
C CYS A 33 9.09 2.60 1.21
N TYR A 34 8.11 2.43 0.35
CA TYR A 34 6.83 3.12 0.45
C TYR A 34 5.82 2.14 1.04
N ASN A 35 5.31 2.46 2.22
CA ASN A 35 4.41 1.60 2.96
C ASN A 35 3.02 2.22 3.00
N HIS A 36 2.02 1.48 2.53
CA HIS A 36 0.63 1.84 2.69
C HIS A 36 -0.15 0.59 3.05
N ASN A 37 -0.74 0.57 4.24
CA ASN A 37 -1.41 -0.61 4.77
C ASN A 37 -2.79 -0.79 4.18
N LEU A 38 -3.04 -1.95 3.58
CA LEU A 38 -4.36 -2.34 3.11
C LEU A 38 -5.28 -2.65 4.30
N GLU A 39 -4.72 -3.09 5.39
CA GLU A 39 -5.34 -3.36 6.68
C GLU A 39 -6.07 -4.70 6.72
N THR A 40 -7.03 -4.93 5.84
CA THR A 40 -7.83 -6.16 5.86
C THR A 40 -8.39 -6.48 4.47
N VAL A 41 -9.08 -7.60 4.36
CA VAL A 41 -9.72 -8.02 3.11
C VAL A 41 -10.85 -7.07 2.72
N ARG A 42 -11.26 -7.12 1.44
CA ARG A 42 -12.26 -6.20 0.88
C ARG A 42 -13.53 -6.11 1.74
N ARG A 43 -14.08 -7.25 2.12
CA ARG A 43 -15.37 -7.32 2.84
C ARG A 43 -15.32 -6.60 4.19
N LEU A 44 -14.16 -6.58 4.83
CA LEU A 44 -14.01 -6.04 6.18
C LEU A 44 -13.49 -4.59 6.22
N GLN A 45 -13.37 -3.93 5.07
CA GLN A 45 -12.84 -2.56 4.99
C GLN A 45 -13.77 -1.49 5.59
N GLY A 46 -14.94 -1.87 5.99
CA GLY A 46 -15.90 -0.96 6.58
C GLY A 46 -17.21 -0.98 5.80
N PRO A 47 -18.33 -0.82 6.50
CA PRO A 47 -19.64 -1.10 5.91
C PRO A 47 -20.04 -0.16 4.78
N VAL A 48 -19.61 1.11 4.83
CA VAL A 48 -20.07 2.10 3.85
C VAL A 48 -19.14 2.22 2.66
N ARG A 49 -17.85 2.07 2.86
CA ARG A 49 -16.86 2.40 1.84
C ARG A 49 -15.91 1.26 1.52
N ARG A 50 -16.26 0.05 1.90
CA ARG A 50 -15.31 -1.08 1.83
C ARG A 50 -14.72 -1.32 0.44
N GLY A 51 -15.53 -1.29 -0.60
CA GLY A 51 -15.03 -1.52 -1.96
C GLY A 51 -14.15 -0.39 -2.44
N ALA A 52 -14.63 0.85 -2.25
CA ALA A 52 -13.90 2.03 -2.70
C ALA A 52 -12.58 2.19 -1.94
N LYS A 53 -12.58 1.95 -0.62
CA LYS A 53 -11.37 2.07 0.18
C LYS A 53 -10.35 1.01 -0.21
N TYR A 54 -10.79 -0.21 -0.42
CA TYR A 54 -9.92 -1.32 -0.82
C TYR A 54 -9.25 -1.01 -2.17
N GLU A 55 -10.03 -0.64 -3.17
CA GLU A 55 -9.50 -0.32 -4.49
C GLU A 55 -8.58 0.90 -4.45
N ARG A 56 -8.91 1.90 -3.64
CA ARG A 56 -8.08 3.09 -3.50
C ARG A 56 -6.73 2.75 -2.92
N SER A 57 -6.69 1.90 -1.90
CA SER A 57 -5.43 1.48 -1.28
C SER A 57 -4.55 0.70 -2.25
N LEU A 58 -5.14 -0.21 -3.02
CA LEU A 58 -4.41 -0.91 -4.07
C LEU A 58 -3.90 0.07 -5.12
N GLY A 59 -4.72 1.07 -5.45
CA GLY A 59 -4.35 2.12 -6.40
C GLY A 59 -3.17 2.96 -5.95
N VAL A 60 -3.05 3.23 -4.65
CA VAL A 60 -1.88 3.93 -4.10
C VAL A 60 -0.61 3.14 -4.39
N LEU A 61 -0.61 1.86 -4.07
CA LEU A 61 0.56 1.00 -4.29
C LEU A 61 0.91 0.89 -5.77
N LYS A 62 -0.11 0.76 -6.62
CA LYS A 62 0.10 0.71 -8.07
C LYS A 62 0.69 2.02 -8.58
N THR A 63 0.18 3.15 -8.11
CA THR A 63 0.68 4.46 -8.51
C THR A 63 2.15 4.63 -8.18
N VAL A 64 2.57 4.19 -7.00
CA VAL A 64 3.99 4.24 -6.61
C VAL A 64 4.83 3.46 -7.60
N LYS A 65 4.41 2.25 -7.97
CA LYS A 65 5.16 1.42 -8.93
C LYS A 65 5.16 2.03 -10.33
N ASP A 66 4.07 2.68 -10.72
CA ASP A 66 4.02 3.37 -12.02
C ASP A 66 4.99 4.56 -12.05
N LEU A 67 5.12 5.26 -10.93
CA LEU A 67 6.00 6.43 -10.83
C LEU A 67 7.46 6.03 -10.69
N ASN A 68 7.75 4.97 -9.95
CA ASN A 68 9.11 4.48 -9.75
C ASN A 68 9.12 2.97 -9.55
N PRO A 69 9.27 2.19 -10.62
CA PRO A 69 9.23 0.72 -10.53
C PRO A 69 10.30 0.12 -9.63
N ASN A 70 11.36 0.86 -9.35
CA ASN A 70 12.46 0.38 -8.52
C ASN A 70 12.26 0.65 -7.03
N LEU A 71 11.26 1.43 -6.68
CA LEU A 71 10.96 1.72 -5.28
C LEU A 71 10.19 0.55 -4.67
N ALA A 72 10.70 0.00 -3.58
CA ALA A 72 10.01 -1.09 -2.88
C ALA A 72 8.71 -0.59 -2.26
N THR A 73 7.66 -1.40 -2.36
CA THR A 73 6.38 -1.12 -1.72
C THR A 73 6.06 -2.19 -0.69
N LYS A 74 5.35 -1.79 0.35
CA LYS A 74 5.01 -2.65 1.47
C LYS A 74 3.58 -2.36 1.91
N SER A 75 2.87 -3.41 2.29
CA SER A 75 1.52 -3.28 2.84
C SER A 75 1.37 -4.18 4.07
N GLY A 76 0.52 -3.80 4.98
CA GLY A 76 0.21 -4.59 6.16
C GLY A 76 -1.21 -5.10 6.13
N LEU A 77 -1.41 -6.30 6.66
CA LEU A 77 -2.72 -6.90 6.87
C LEU A 77 -2.85 -7.32 8.32
N MET A 78 -4.02 -7.08 8.88
CA MET A 78 -4.41 -7.61 10.17
C MET A 78 -5.26 -8.86 9.95
N LEU A 79 -4.99 -9.91 10.70
CA LEU A 79 -5.73 -11.16 10.61
C LEU A 79 -6.52 -11.41 11.88
N GLY A 80 -7.51 -12.29 11.81
CA GLY A 80 -8.32 -12.64 12.96
C GLY A 80 -9.57 -11.79 13.11
N LEU A 81 -9.96 -11.06 12.05
CA LEU A 81 -11.11 -10.16 12.08
C LEU A 81 -12.39 -10.79 11.50
N GLY A 82 -12.34 -12.07 11.13
CA GLY A 82 -13.46 -12.77 10.55
C GLY A 82 -13.34 -13.07 9.06
N GLU A 83 -12.16 -12.86 8.48
CA GLU A 83 -11.89 -13.16 7.08
C GLU A 83 -11.83 -14.66 6.83
N THR A 84 -12.21 -15.09 5.61
CA THR A 84 -12.04 -16.46 5.18
C THR A 84 -10.67 -16.66 4.54
N GLU A 85 -10.22 -17.92 4.44
CA GLU A 85 -8.98 -18.24 3.74
C GLU A 85 -9.02 -17.79 2.28
N ALA A 86 -10.17 -17.98 1.61
CA ALA A 86 -10.33 -17.54 0.22
C ALA A 86 -10.16 -16.02 0.10
N GLU A 87 -10.68 -15.26 1.06
CA GLU A 87 -10.54 -13.81 1.06
C GLU A 87 -9.09 -13.39 1.27
N ILE A 88 -8.35 -14.08 2.12
CA ILE A 88 -6.93 -13.83 2.31
C ILE A 88 -6.17 -14.07 1.01
N LEU A 89 -6.42 -15.19 0.35
CA LEU A 89 -5.75 -15.53 -0.91
C LEU A 89 -6.06 -14.52 -2.01
N GLU A 90 -7.31 -14.07 -2.11
CA GLU A 90 -7.71 -13.03 -3.05
C GLU A 90 -6.94 -11.74 -2.79
N THR A 91 -6.85 -11.33 -1.54
CA THR A 91 -6.15 -10.11 -1.14
C THR A 91 -4.66 -10.19 -1.48
N LEU A 92 -4.03 -11.33 -1.21
CA LEU A 92 -2.62 -11.52 -1.57
C LEU A 92 -2.40 -11.46 -3.07
N ALA A 93 -3.32 -12.03 -3.86
CA ALA A 93 -3.25 -11.95 -5.31
C ALA A 93 -3.41 -10.50 -5.80
N ASP A 94 -4.32 -9.75 -5.21
CA ASP A 94 -4.53 -8.35 -5.56
C ASP A 94 -3.28 -7.50 -5.26
N LEU A 95 -2.63 -7.75 -4.13
CA LEU A 95 -1.39 -7.07 -3.79
C LEU A 95 -0.27 -7.41 -4.77
N ARG A 96 -0.21 -8.65 -5.23
CA ARG A 96 0.77 -9.05 -6.24
C ARG A 96 0.54 -8.34 -7.56
N VAL A 97 -0.73 -8.20 -7.97
CA VAL A 97 -1.07 -7.52 -9.23
C VAL A 97 -0.60 -6.08 -9.24
N VAL A 98 -0.67 -5.38 -8.12
CA VAL A 98 -0.19 -3.99 -8.03
C VAL A 98 1.31 -3.90 -7.74
N GLY A 99 2.01 -5.02 -7.72
CA GLY A 99 3.46 -5.05 -7.58
C GLY A 99 3.97 -4.82 -6.17
N CYS A 100 3.17 -5.14 -5.15
CA CYS A 100 3.60 -5.00 -3.77
C CYS A 100 4.74 -5.99 -3.47
N ASP A 101 5.86 -5.46 -2.97
CA ASP A 101 7.07 -6.24 -2.76
C ASP A 101 7.11 -6.93 -1.41
N ARG A 102 6.51 -6.34 -0.38
CA ARG A 102 6.59 -6.83 0.99
C ARG A 102 5.24 -6.79 1.67
N LEU A 103 4.99 -7.78 2.53
CA LEU A 103 3.76 -7.88 3.29
C LEU A 103 4.09 -8.10 4.76
N THR A 104 3.41 -7.38 5.62
CA THR A 104 3.51 -7.53 7.08
C THR A 104 2.19 -7.99 7.67
#